data_8421f9595e142e4d1f01081cafe0e54e
#
_entry.id   8421f9595e142e4d1f01081cafe0e54e
#
_cell.length_a   1.000
_cell.length_b   1.000
_cell.length_c   1.000
_cell.angle_alpha   90.00
_cell.angle_beta   90.00
_cell.angle_gamma   90.00
#
_symmetry.space_group_name_H-M   'P 1'
#
loop_
_entity.id
_entity.type
_entity.pdbx_description
1 polymer ?
#
loop_
_entity_poly.entity_id
_entity_poly.type
_entity_poly.pdbx_seq_one_letter_code
_entity_poly.pdbx_strand_id
1 'polypeptide(L)'
;MELNIEYIFMLCVLYINDIGDDLMKNHMEIPWHEYTNKDSKVKIENASLTEKSSVIGRIGLMLLACGTGAWRVRSSMNTIASELNITCIADIGLTNISYTCIDGIKSHAQSLSLHNTSVNTSKLARMEDFVYHFKDECKTCTCNEIHDQLDQIENIHSSYSPIILGLAAALACSCFTFLLGGGPIEMLCAFVGAGLGNTLRMKLIKHNYTLFLNVAASVSLACLVYD
;
A
#
# COMPACT_ATOMS: atom_id res chain seq x y z
N MET A 1 -29.34 -35.18 0.81
CA MET A 1 -29.07 -34.03 -0.06
C MET A 1 -28.06 -33.17 0.71
N GLU A 2 -26.81 -33.63 0.70
CA GLU A 2 -25.71 -32.88 1.34
C GLU A 2 -25.43 -31.70 0.45
N LEU A 3 -25.84 -30.52 0.90
CA LEU A 3 -25.40 -29.28 0.26
C LEU A 3 -23.90 -29.17 0.51
N ASN A 4 -23.15 -29.33 -0.55
CA ASN A 4 -21.68 -29.33 -0.53
C ASN A 4 -21.23 -27.94 0.01
N ILE A 5 -20.69 -27.91 1.23
CA ILE A 5 -20.23 -26.69 1.91
C ILE A 5 -19.26 -25.91 1.01
N GLU A 6 -18.47 -26.64 0.18
CA GLU A 6 -17.60 -26.05 -0.84
C GLU A 6 -18.36 -25.23 -1.88
N TYR A 7 -19.57 -25.69 -2.28
CA TYR A 7 -20.39 -24.99 -3.28
C TYR A 7 -21.01 -23.72 -2.71
N ILE A 8 -21.44 -23.75 -1.44
CA ILE A 8 -21.96 -22.57 -0.73
C ILE A 8 -20.85 -21.57 -0.50
N PHE A 9 -19.65 -22.03 -0.11
CA PHE A 9 -18.48 -21.18 0.08
C PHE A 9 -18.06 -20.53 -1.27
N MET A 10 -18.03 -21.27 -2.36
CA MET A 10 -17.72 -20.77 -3.69
C MET A 10 -18.76 -19.76 -4.19
N LEU A 11 -20.06 -19.99 -3.95
CA LEU A 11 -21.13 -19.05 -4.30
C LEU A 11 -21.08 -17.77 -3.45
N CYS A 12 -20.81 -17.88 -2.14
CA CYS A 12 -20.60 -16.71 -1.27
C CYS A 12 -19.38 -15.91 -1.72
N VAL A 13 -18.28 -16.57 -2.10
CA VAL A 13 -17.06 -15.95 -2.62
C VAL A 13 -17.33 -15.19 -3.92
N LEU A 14 -18.06 -15.81 -4.86
CA LEU A 14 -18.43 -15.18 -6.13
C LEU A 14 -19.38 -13.98 -5.93
N TYR A 15 -20.35 -14.11 -5.04
CA TYR A 15 -21.32 -13.05 -4.75
C TYR A 15 -20.66 -11.84 -4.04
N ILE A 16 -19.77 -12.10 -3.08
CA ILE A 16 -19.01 -11.02 -2.40
C ILE A 16 -18.05 -10.34 -3.37
N ASN A 17 -17.50 -11.07 -4.34
CA ASN A 17 -16.60 -10.52 -5.34
C ASN A 17 -17.32 -9.61 -6.34
N ASP A 18 -18.53 -10.01 -6.78
CA ASP A 18 -19.35 -9.23 -7.72
C ASP A 18 -19.79 -7.89 -7.10
N ILE A 19 -20.15 -7.90 -5.80
CA ILE A 19 -20.45 -6.67 -5.04
C ILE A 19 -19.18 -5.82 -4.84
N GLY A 20 -18.04 -6.45 -4.61
CA GLY A 20 -16.76 -5.77 -4.43
C GLY A 20 -16.28 -5.06 -5.70
N ASP A 21 -16.41 -5.70 -6.85
CA ASP A 21 -16.01 -5.14 -8.15
C ASP A 21 -16.88 -3.96 -8.59
N ASP A 22 -18.18 -4.00 -8.30
CA ASP A 22 -19.10 -2.90 -8.64
C ASP A 22 -18.89 -1.67 -7.72
N LEU A 23 -18.57 -1.90 -6.45
CA LEU A 23 -18.16 -0.85 -5.51
C LEU A 23 -16.78 -0.26 -5.85
N MET A 24 -15.86 -1.05 -6.40
CA MET A 24 -14.49 -0.61 -6.73
C MET A 24 -14.40 0.15 -8.06
N LYS A 25 -15.29 -0.13 -9.03
CA LYS A 25 -15.34 0.60 -10.31
C LYS A 25 -15.73 2.07 -10.18
N ASN A 26 -16.33 2.48 -9.06
CA ASN A 26 -16.76 3.85 -8.80
C ASN A 26 -15.72 4.72 -8.07
N HIS A 27 -14.52 4.24 -7.78
CA HIS A 27 -13.47 5.08 -7.21
C HIS A 27 -12.63 5.69 -8.31
N MET A 28 -12.72 7.02 -8.45
CA MET A 28 -11.87 7.78 -9.36
C MET A 28 -10.40 7.60 -8.98
N GLU A 29 -9.59 7.22 -9.95
CA GLU A 29 -8.13 7.38 -9.83
C GLU A 29 -7.84 8.85 -9.56
N ILE A 30 -6.96 9.12 -8.60
CA ILE A 30 -6.60 10.50 -8.28
C ILE A 30 -5.80 11.07 -9.44
N PRO A 31 -6.32 12.09 -10.15
CA PRO A 31 -5.66 12.64 -11.33
C PRO A 31 -4.54 13.60 -10.90
N TRP A 32 -3.42 13.07 -10.39
CA TRP A 32 -2.32 13.85 -9.86
C TRP A 32 -1.82 14.94 -10.81
N HIS A 33 -1.74 14.64 -12.11
CA HIS A 33 -1.31 15.58 -13.14
C HIS A 33 -2.34 16.67 -13.46
N GLU A 34 -3.59 16.53 -13.02
CA GLU A 34 -4.60 17.59 -13.18
C GLU A 34 -4.49 18.68 -12.10
N TYR A 35 -3.87 18.37 -10.96
CA TYR A 35 -3.54 19.38 -9.96
C TYR A 35 -2.41 20.31 -10.38
N THR A 36 -1.74 19.99 -11.49
CA THR A 36 -0.60 20.74 -11.99
C THR A 36 -0.97 21.44 -13.30
N ASN A 37 -0.51 22.66 -13.46
CA ASN A 37 -0.60 23.33 -14.75
C ASN A 37 0.50 22.76 -15.68
N LYS A 38 0.10 21.96 -16.68
CA LYS A 38 1.01 21.24 -17.59
C LYS A 38 2.01 22.15 -18.32
N ASP A 39 1.64 23.42 -18.50
CA ASP A 39 2.50 24.43 -19.16
C ASP A 39 3.35 25.24 -18.16
N SER A 40 3.20 24.99 -16.87
CA SER A 40 3.93 25.72 -15.84
C SER A 40 5.37 25.23 -15.77
N LYS A 41 6.31 26.11 -16.12
CA LYS A 41 7.76 25.95 -15.86
C LYS A 41 8.16 26.46 -14.47
N VAL A 42 7.18 26.62 -13.57
CA VAL A 42 7.42 27.11 -12.21
C VAL A 42 8.03 25.99 -11.38
N LYS A 43 9.16 26.28 -10.75
CA LYS A 43 9.78 25.35 -9.80
C LYS A 43 8.85 25.09 -8.63
N ILE A 44 8.88 23.88 -8.07
CA ILE A 44 7.99 23.46 -6.96
C ILE A 44 8.10 24.41 -5.76
N GLU A 45 9.25 24.99 -5.50
CA GLU A 45 9.47 25.95 -4.41
C GLU A 45 8.55 27.18 -4.53
N ASN A 46 8.30 27.66 -5.75
CA ASN A 46 7.47 28.81 -6.07
C ASN A 46 6.07 28.42 -6.58
N ALA A 47 5.73 27.13 -6.59
CA ALA A 47 4.46 26.61 -7.04
C ALA A 47 3.31 26.99 -6.09
N SER A 48 2.08 26.85 -6.56
CA SER A 48 0.88 27.12 -5.77
C SER A 48 0.79 26.15 -4.57
N LEU A 49 0.07 26.56 -3.50
CA LEU A 49 -0.15 25.70 -2.35
C LEU A 49 -0.83 24.37 -2.74
N THR A 50 -1.74 24.39 -3.72
CA THR A 50 -2.41 23.20 -4.24
C THR A 50 -1.43 22.22 -4.87
N GLU A 51 -0.48 22.70 -5.70
CA GLU A 51 0.55 21.88 -6.31
C GLU A 51 1.51 21.28 -5.27
N LYS A 52 1.98 22.09 -4.32
CA LYS A 52 2.80 21.61 -3.20
C LYS A 52 2.07 20.54 -2.38
N SER A 53 0.79 20.80 -2.09
CA SER A 53 -0.07 19.89 -1.34
C SER A 53 -0.29 18.56 -2.07
N SER A 54 -0.46 18.58 -3.40
CA SER A 54 -0.64 17.36 -4.20
C SER A 54 0.58 16.44 -4.13
N VAL A 55 1.79 17.01 -4.21
CA VAL A 55 3.05 16.25 -4.07
C VAL A 55 3.15 15.62 -2.68
N ILE A 56 2.91 16.39 -1.62
CA ILE A 56 2.95 15.89 -0.23
C ILE A 56 1.94 14.77 -0.02
N GLY A 57 0.70 14.96 -0.49
CA GLY A 57 -0.37 13.97 -0.37
C GLY A 57 -0.05 12.68 -1.11
N ARG A 58 0.47 12.78 -2.34
CA ARG A 58 0.86 11.61 -3.14
C ARG A 58 1.98 10.82 -2.48
N ILE A 59 3.03 11.49 -2.00
CA ILE A 59 4.13 10.85 -1.27
C ILE A 59 3.61 10.12 -0.04
N GLY A 60 2.75 10.77 0.76
CA GLY A 60 2.12 10.15 1.92
C GLY A 60 1.31 8.91 1.55
N LEU A 61 0.48 9.00 0.50
CA LEU A 61 -0.36 7.91 0.03
C LEU A 61 0.46 6.72 -0.48
N MET A 62 1.52 6.98 -1.27
CA MET A 62 2.41 5.93 -1.77
C MET A 62 3.17 5.22 -0.65
N LEU A 63 3.63 5.95 0.37
CA LEU A 63 4.25 5.35 1.56
C LEU A 63 3.25 4.47 2.32
N LEU A 64 2.03 4.96 2.54
CA LEU A 64 0.98 4.18 3.20
C LEU A 64 0.64 2.92 2.38
N ALA A 65 0.54 3.04 1.06
CA ALA A 65 0.29 1.92 0.15
C ALA A 65 1.37 0.83 0.24
N CYS A 66 2.62 1.21 0.54
CA CYS A 66 3.73 0.27 0.76
C CYS A 66 3.69 -0.42 2.13
N GLY A 67 2.68 -0.15 2.98
CA GLY A 67 2.50 -0.79 4.28
C GLY A 67 3.43 -0.27 5.37
N THR A 68 3.95 0.95 5.24
CA THR A 68 4.76 1.56 6.32
C THR A 68 3.89 2.12 7.45
N GLY A 69 4.48 2.27 8.63
CA GLY A 69 3.76 2.76 9.81
C GLY A 69 3.37 4.24 9.70
N ALA A 70 2.22 4.61 10.26
CA ALA A 70 1.64 5.95 10.21
C ALA A 70 2.61 7.07 10.67
N TRP A 71 3.45 6.80 11.68
CA TRP A 71 4.43 7.78 12.16
C TRP A 71 5.47 8.12 11.09
N ARG A 72 5.90 7.12 10.30
CA ARG A 72 6.87 7.30 9.22
C ARG A 72 6.27 8.08 8.05
N VAL A 73 5.03 7.77 7.68
CA VAL A 73 4.28 8.54 6.67
C VAL A 73 4.19 10.01 7.08
N ARG A 74 3.77 10.28 8.31
CA ARG A 74 3.67 11.66 8.84
C ARG A 74 5.03 12.36 8.85
N SER A 75 6.08 11.68 9.28
CA SER A 75 7.44 12.24 9.30
C SER A 75 7.90 12.62 7.90
N SER A 76 7.70 11.75 6.91
CA SER A 76 8.07 12.02 5.51
C SER A 76 7.27 13.18 4.92
N MET A 77 5.95 13.24 5.15
CA MET A 77 5.12 14.37 4.72
C MET A 77 5.60 15.69 5.32
N ASN A 78 5.94 15.69 6.61
CA ASN A 78 6.46 16.89 7.29
C ASN A 78 7.84 17.30 6.80
N THR A 79 8.72 16.35 6.47
CA THR A 79 10.03 16.63 5.88
C THR A 79 9.87 17.36 4.55
N ILE A 80 9.04 16.84 3.64
CA ILE A 80 8.78 17.49 2.34
C ILE A 80 8.13 18.86 2.52
N ALA A 81 7.14 18.98 3.43
CA ALA A 81 6.47 20.26 3.72
C ALA A 81 7.47 21.32 4.21
N SER A 82 8.39 20.92 5.09
CA SER A 82 9.45 21.80 5.62
C SER A 82 10.38 22.27 4.50
N GLU A 83 10.78 21.37 3.57
CA GLU A 83 11.61 21.73 2.43
C GLU A 83 10.90 22.67 1.44
N LEU A 84 9.57 22.62 1.36
CA LEU A 84 8.74 23.52 0.56
C LEU A 84 8.30 24.79 1.30
N ASN A 85 8.81 25.03 2.53
CA ASN A 85 8.49 26.15 3.41
C ASN A 85 6.99 26.29 3.72
N ILE A 86 6.29 25.17 3.90
CA ILE A 86 4.89 25.13 4.32
C ILE A 86 4.72 24.19 5.52
N THR A 87 3.62 24.35 6.24
CA THR A 87 3.28 23.43 7.35
C THR A 87 2.29 22.39 6.87
N CYS A 88 2.53 21.11 7.19
CA CYS A 88 1.59 20.04 6.92
C CYS A 88 1.14 19.40 8.23
N ILE A 89 -0.17 19.28 8.42
CA ILE A 89 -0.80 18.56 9.52
C ILE A 89 -1.53 17.36 8.91
N ALA A 90 -1.11 16.15 9.29
CA ALA A 90 -1.67 14.94 8.72
C ALA A 90 -2.19 14.00 9.80
N ASP A 91 -3.38 13.45 9.57
CA ASP A 91 -3.97 12.32 10.28
C ASP A 91 -3.95 11.09 9.39
N ILE A 92 -3.29 10.03 9.86
CA ILE A 92 -3.00 8.83 9.08
C ILE A 92 -3.77 7.67 9.68
N GLY A 93 -4.76 7.16 8.92
CA GLY A 93 -5.48 5.93 9.23
C GLY A 93 -4.82 4.69 8.61
N LEU A 94 -5.54 3.57 8.65
CA LEU A 94 -5.04 2.30 8.07
C LEU A 94 -5.00 2.33 6.54
N THR A 95 -6.01 2.95 5.92
CA THR A 95 -6.19 3.02 4.46
C THR A 95 -6.50 4.42 3.96
N ASN A 96 -6.40 5.42 4.83
CA ASN A 96 -6.73 6.80 4.48
C ASN A 96 -5.75 7.79 5.11
N ILE A 97 -5.61 8.92 4.46
CA ILE A 97 -4.83 10.06 4.93
C ILE A 97 -5.70 11.29 4.80
N SER A 98 -5.89 12.03 5.90
CA SER A 98 -6.46 13.37 5.89
C SER A 98 -5.38 14.36 6.26
N TYR A 99 -5.14 15.36 5.43
CA TYR A 99 -4.07 16.32 5.70
C TYR A 99 -4.45 17.73 5.29
N THR A 100 -3.80 18.69 5.93
CA THR A 100 -3.95 20.12 5.66
C THR A 100 -2.58 20.74 5.51
N CYS A 101 -2.32 21.37 4.37
CA CYS A 101 -1.13 22.17 4.12
C CYS A 101 -1.46 23.65 4.33
N ILE A 102 -0.57 24.37 5.02
CA ILE A 102 -0.77 25.77 5.41
C ILE A 102 0.43 26.58 4.94
N ASP A 103 0.15 27.68 4.23
CA ASP A 103 1.13 28.67 3.79
C ASP A 103 0.62 30.07 4.16
N GLY A 104 1.13 30.62 5.27
CA GLY A 104 0.62 31.86 5.86
C GLY A 104 -0.85 31.76 6.25
N ILE A 105 -1.70 32.53 5.56
CA ILE A 105 -3.16 32.54 5.75
C ILE A 105 -3.90 31.57 4.83
N LYS A 106 -3.23 30.98 3.83
CA LYS A 106 -3.85 30.03 2.90
C LYS A 106 -3.74 28.62 3.48
N SER A 107 -4.81 27.86 3.35
CA SER A 107 -4.82 26.43 3.70
C SER A 107 -5.44 25.61 2.60
N HIS A 108 -4.93 24.40 2.41
CA HIS A 108 -5.46 23.41 1.49
C HIS A 108 -5.59 22.09 2.21
N ALA A 109 -6.80 21.56 2.30
CA ALA A 109 -7.09 20.31 2.98
C ALA A 109 -7.58 19.26 1.98
N GLN A 110 -7.09 18.03 2.10
CA GLN A 110 -7.53 16.89 1.32
C GLN A 110 -7.67 15.64 2.20
N SER A 111 -8.58 14.75 1.79
CA SER A 111 -8.68 13.39 2.32
C SER A 111 -8.54 12.41 1.18
N LEU A 112 -7.60 11.50 1.33
CA LEU A 112 -7.24 10.49 0.33
C LEU A 112 -7.45 9.11 0.91
N SER A 113 -7.92 8.16 0.11
CA SER A 113 -8.12 6.79 0.55
C SER A 113 -7.45 5.80 -0.41
N LEU A 114 -6.97 4.69 0.14
CA LEU A 114 -6.40 3.56 -0.59
C LEU A 114 -7.41 2.44 -0.64
N HIS A 115 -7.50 1.76 -1.77
CA HIS A 115 -8.29 0.54 -1.88
C HIS A 115 -7.61 -0.65 -1.23
N ASN A 116 -6.29 -0.70 -1.34
CA ASN A 116 -5.51 -1.81 -0.85
C ASN A 116 -4.12 -1.35 -0.40
N THR A 117 -3.62 -1.97 0.66
CA THR A 117 -2.25 -1.80 1.13
C THR A 117 -1.50 -3.11 0.97
N SER A 118 -0.31 -3.07 0.41
CA SER A 118 0.54 -4.25 0.27
C SER A 118 1.96 -3.92 0.67
N VAL A 119 2.62 -4.83 1.38
CA VAL A 119 4.02 -4.63 1.74
C VAL A 119 4.89 -4.81 0.50
N ASN A 120 5.45 -3.70 0.00
CA ASN A 120 6.42 -3.68 -1.08
C ASN A 120 7.68 -2.95 -0.62
N THR A 121 8.63 -3.71 -0.10
CA THR A 121 9.89 -3.18 0.46
C THR A 121 10.77 -2.50 -0.58
N SER A 122 10.74 -2.96 -1.83
CA SER A 122 11.51 -2.34 -2.92
C SER A 122 10.98 -0.95 -3.27
N LYS A 123 9.65 -0.82 -3.36
CA LYS A 123 8.99 0.48 -3.57
C LYS A 123 9.20 1.39 -2.37
N LEU A 124 9.09 0.84 -1.15
CA LEU A 124 9.31 1.59 0.09
C LEU A 124 10.72 2.18 0.15
N ALA A 125 11.74 1.36 -0.15
CA ALA A 125 13.14 1.81 -0.15
C ALA A 125 13.37 2.96 -1.16
N ARG A 126 12.76 2.88 -2.35
CA ARG A 126 12.82 3.97 -3.35
C ARG A 126 12.10 5.22 -2.91
N MET A 127 10.95 5.07 -2.23
CA MET A 127 10.22 6.21 -1.69
C MET A 127 10.99 6.91 -0.55
N GLU A 128 11.63 6.13 0.32
CA GLU A 128 12.48 6.69 1.39
C GLU A 128 13.69 7.41 0.83
N ASP A 129 14.34 6.83 -0.18
CA ASP A 129 15.45 7.44 -0.91
C ASP A 129 15.03 8.76 -1.57
N PHE A 130 13.88 8.76 -2.24
CA PHE A 130 13.28 9.95 -2.85
C PHE A 130 13.02 11.06 -1.81
N VAL A 131 12.42 10.73 -0.66
CA VAL A 131 12.16 11.69 0.42
C VAL A 131 13.47 12.24 0.99
N TYR A 132 14.48 11.38 1.14
CA TYR A 132 15.78 11.78 1.68
C TYR A 132 16.52 12.75 0.76
N HIS A 133 16.51 12.50 -0.55
CA HIS A 133 17.19 13.34 -1.55
C HIS A 133 16.30 14.46 -2.12
N PHE A 134 15.06 14.61 -1.67
CA PHE A 134 14.12 15.59 -2.19
C PHE A 134 14.68 17.01 -2.21
N LYS A 135 15.39 17.39 -1.16
CA LYS A 135 16.00 18.72 -1.05
C LYS A 135 17.00 19.01 -2.16
N ASP A 136 17.83 18.03 -2.48
CA ASP A 136 18.96 18.21 -3.37
C ASP A 136 18.55 18.07 -4.85
N GLU A 137 17.59 17.18 -5.13
CA GLU A 137 17.22 16.80 -6.49
C GLU A 137 15.92 17.48 -6.98
N CYS A 138 14.93 17.65 -6.10
CA CYS A 138 13.58 18.01 -6.51
C CYS A 138 13.23 19.51 -6.34
N LYS A 139 13.98 20.28 -5.56
CA LYS A 139 13.68 21.71 -5.34
C LYS A 139 13.67 22.53 -6.63
N THR A 140 14.48 22.14 -7.60
CA THR A 140 14.59 22.82 -8.91
C THR A 140 13.64 22.26 -9.94
N CYS A 141 12.99 21.12 -9.66
CA CYS A 141 12.03 20.47 -10.55
C CYS A 141 10.69 21.19 -10.56
N THR A 142 9.94 21.00 -11.63
CA THR A 142 8.54 21.39 -11.70
C THR A 142 7.66 20.36 -10.99
N CYS A 143 6.43 20.73 -10.65
CA CYS A 143 5.48 19.80 -10.02
C CYS A 143 5.21 18.57 -10.91
N ASN A 144 5.11 18.76 -12.23
CA ASN A 144 4.94 17.67 -13.19
C ASN A 144 6.12 16.70 -13.20
N GLU A 145 7.36 17.20 -13.24
CA GLU A 145 8.55 16.33 -13.19
C GLU A 145 8.61 15.50 -11.92
N ILE A 146 8.16 16.05 -10.79
CA ILE A 146 8.07 15.31 -9.52
C ILE A 146 7.01 14.22 -9.63
N HIS A 147 5.83 14.52 -10.20
CA HIS A 147 4.80 13.50 -10.41
C HIS A 147 5.24 12.40 -11.38
N ASP A 148 6.01 12.74 -12.44
CA ASP A 148 6.58 11.78 -13.38
C ASP A 148 7.60 10.84 -12.69
N GLN A 149 8.42 11.36 -11.76
CA GLN A 149 9.32 10.54 -10.95
C GLN A 149 8.55 9.61 -10.00
N LEU A 150 7.48 10.12 -9.39
CA LEU A 150 6.61 9.30 -8.54
C LEU A 150 5.88 8.22 -9.34
N ASP A 151 5.49 8.49 -10.60
CA ASP A 151 4.93 7.46 -11.51
C ASP A 151 5.93 6.33 -11.77
N GLN A 152 7.20 6.66 -11.98
CA GLN A 152 8.24 5.66 -12.15
C GLN A 152 8.39 4.77 -10.92
N ILE A 153 8.35 5.35 -9.72
CA ILE A 153 8.40 4.60 -8.47
C ILE A 153 7.13 3.77 -8.28
N GLU A 154 5.96 4.31 -8.62
CA GLU A 154 4.67 3.63 -8.52
C GLU A 154 4.61 2.37 -9.39
N ASN A 155 5.23 2.39 -10.55
CA ASN A 155 5.33 1.27 -11.48
C ASN A 155 6.36 0.19 -11.08
N ILE A 156 7.07 0.33 -9.96
CA ILE A 156 7.96 -0.72 -9.47
C ILE A 156 7.13 -1.91 -9.00
N HIS A 157 7.22 -3.01 -9.73
CA HIS A 157 6.58 -4.27 -9.36
C HIS A 157 7.42 -5.03 -8.34
N SER A 158 6.75 -5.83 -7.50
CA SER A 158 7.45 -6.74 -6.58
C SER A 158 8.33 -7.71 -7.37
N SER A 159 9.61 -7.76 -7.04
CA SER A 159 10.60 -8.61 -7.73
C SER A 159 10.47 -10.10 -7.39
N TYR A 160 9.64 -10.47 -6.41
CA TYR A 160 9.55 -11.84 -5.92
C TYR A 160 8.31 -12.57 -6.45
N SER A 161 8.51 -13.82 -6.89
CA SER A 161 7.40 -14.66 -7.29
C SER A 161 6.54 -15.06 -6.08
N PRO A 162 5.23 -15.32 -6.25
CA PRO A 162 4.36 -15.80 -5.16
C PRO A 162 4.87 -17.07 -4.46
N ILE A 163 5.57 -17.94 -5.19
CA ILE A 163 6.13 -19.18 -4.65
C ILE A 163 7.29 -18.87 -3.69
N ILE A 164 8.18 -17.95 -4.06
CA ILE A 164 9.31 -17.56 -3.19
C ILE A 164 8.79 -16.91 -1.90
N LEU A 165 7.77 -16.06 -2.00
CA LEU A 165 7.12 -15.46 -0.83
C LEU A 165 6.41 -16.51 0.03
N GLY A 166 5.78 -17.53 -0.61
CA GLY A 166 5.20 -18.67 0.08
C GLY A 166 6.22 -19.48 0.86
N LEU A 167 7.37 -19.79 0.25
CA LEU A 167 8.46 -20.52 0.90
C LEU A 167 9.07 -19.71 2.05
N ALA A 168 9.27 -18.41 1.88
CA ALA A 168 9.77 -17.56 2.94
C ALA A 168 8.82 -17.53 4.16
N ALA A 169 7.51 -17.43 3.91
CA ALA A 169 6.49 -17.50 4.96
C ALA A 169 6.48 -18.87 5.65
N ALA A 170 6.58 -19.96 4.88
CA ALA A 170 6.66 -21.33 5.39
C ALA A 170 7.83 -21.52 6.35
N LEU A 171 9.02 -21.08 5.93
CA LEU A 171 10.24 -21.15 6.78
C LEU A 171 10.07 -20.29 8.04
N ALA A 172 9.60 -19.06 7.91
CA ALA A 172 9.42 -18.18 9.06
C ALA A 172 8.45 -18.78 10.09
N CYS A 173 7.29 -19.27 9.67
CA CYS A 173 6.29 -19.87 10.56
C CYS A 173 6.83 -21.14 11.21
N SER A 174 7.53 -22.01 10.48
CA SER A 174 8.17 -23.21 11.03
C SER A 174 9.21 -22.85 12.10
N CYS A 175 10.06 -21.85 11.86
CA CYS A 175 11.03 -21.36 12.85
C CYS A 175 10.35 -20.78 14.09
N PHE A 176 9.26 -20.02 13.94
CA PHE A 176 8.50 -19.51 15.07
C PHE A 176 7.86 -20.63 15.89
N THR A 177 7.33 -21.68 15.25
CA THR A 177 6.80 -22.85 15.94
C THR A 177 7.87 -23.51 16.80
N PHE A 178 9.09 -23.65 16.28
CA PHE A 178 10.22 -24.16 17.06
C PHE A 178 10.56 -23.27 18.27
N LEU A 179 10.61 -21.97 18.08
CA LEU A 179 10.91 -21.01 19.16
C LEU A 179 9.84 -21.03 20.28
N LEU A 180 8.61 -21.37 19.93
CA LEU A 180 7.49 -21.51 20.88
C LEU A 180 7.47 -22.90 21.56
N GLY A 181 8.45 -23.77 21.27
CA GLY A 181 8.57 -25.09 21.89
C GLY A 181 7.84 -26.21 21.16
N GLY A 182 7.39 -25.98 19.92
CA GLY A 182 6.78 -27.02 19.08
C GLY A 182 7.80 -28.06 18.63
N GLY A 183 7.33 -29.30 18.43
CA GLY A 183 8.13 -30.42 17.95
C GLY A 183 8.26 -30.45 16.43
N PRO A 184 8.98 -31.45 15.89
CA PRO A 184 9.23 -31.56 14.45
C PRO A 184 7.97 -31.68 13.59
N ILE A 185 6.92 -32.34 14.14
CA ILE A 185 5.64 -32.53 13.44
C ILE A 185 4.91 -31.19 13.31
N GLU A 186 4.80 -30.45 14.41
CA GLU A 186 4.17 -29.13 14.44
C GLU A 186 4.91 -28.12 13.53
N MET A 187 6.25 -28.20 13.48
CA MET A 187 7.05 -27.42 12.55
C MET A 187 6.73 -27.74 11.08
N LEU A 188 6.57 -29.01 10.75
CA LEU A 188 6.23 -29.46 9.39
C LEU A 188 4.80 -28.98 9.00
N CYS A 189 3.84 -29.15 9.89
CA CYS A 189 2.46 -28.67 9.67
C CYS A 189 2.43 -27.15 9.48
N ALA A 190 3.12 -26.39 10.33
CA ALA A 190 3.25 -24.93 10.19
C ALA A 190 3.92 -24.52 8.87
N PHE A 191 4.95 -25.25 8.44
CA PHE A 191 5.62 -25.02 7.16
C PHE A 191 4.64 -25.18 5.99
N VAL A 192 3.96 -26.30 5.90
CA VAL A 192 3.03 -26.61 4.80
C VAL A 192 1.83 -25.66 4.83
N GLY A 193 1.20 -25.48 6.00
CA GLY A 193 0.02 -24.63 6.16
C GLY A 193 0.30 -23.16 5.80
N ALA A 194 1.38 -22.60 6.33
CA ALA A 194 1.76 -21.21 6.05
C ALA A 194 2.20 -21.01 4.59
N GLY A 195 2.93 -21.97 4.01
CA GLY A 195 3.37 -21.91 2.62
C GLY A 195 2.20 -21.91 1.64
N LEU A 196 1.26 -22.85 1.80
CA LEU A 196 0.06 -22.94 0.98
C LEU A 196 -0.86 -21.73 1.19
N GLY A 197 -1.12 -21.35 2.44
CA GLY A 197 -1.96 -20.20 2.78
C GLY A 197 -1.44 -18.90 2.18
N ASN A 198 -0.13 -18.62 2.31
CA ASN A 198 0.44 -17.40 1.74
C ASN A 198 0.48 -17.43 0.20
N THR A 199 0.75 -18.58 -0.41
CA THR A 199 0.72 -18.71 -1.88
C THR A 199 -0.69 -18.49 -2.43
N LEU A 200 -1.72 -19.02 -1.77
CA LEU A 200 -3.12 -18.78 -2.10
C LEU A 200 -3.46 -17.30 -1.97
N ARG A 201 -3.09 -16.67 -0.85
CA ARG A 201 -3.30 -15.24 -0.63
C ARG A 201 -2.72 -14.38 -1.76
N MET A 202 -1.49 -14.65 -2.17
CA MET A 202 -0.84 -13.90 -3.25
C MET A 202 -1.55 -14.07 -4.60
N LYS A 203 -2.08 -15.26 -4.88
CA LYS A 203 -2.90 -15.50 -6.08
C LYS A 203 -4.22 -14.73 -6.03
N LEU A 204 -4.91 -14.73 -4.89
CA LEU A 204 -6.17 -14.01 -4.71
C LEU A 204 -5.98 -12.50 -4.84
N ILE A 205 -4.90 -11.94 -4.27
CA ILE A 205 -4.55 -10.52 -4.44
C ILE A 205 -4.34 -10.18 -5.92
N LYS A 206 -3.67 -11.05 -6.68
CA LYS A 206 -3.45 -10.84 -8.12
C LYS A 206 -4.75 -10.82 -8.92
N HIS A 207 -5.80 -11.47 -8.43
CA HIS A 207 -7.14 -11.48 -9.01
C HIS A 207 -8.07 -10.40 -8.44
N ASN A 208 -7.53 -9.41 -7.71
CA ASN A 208 -8.26 -8.27 -7.13
C ASN A 208 -9.40 -8.65 -6.15
N TYR A 209 -9.32 -9.83 -5.51
CA TYR A 209 -10.27 -10.18 -4.47
C TYR A 209 -10.12 -9.27 -3.24
N THR A 210 -11.22 -9.03 -2.53
CA THR A 210 -11.22 -8.17 -1.34
C THR A 210 -10.26 -8.68 -0.26
N LEU A 211 -9.66 -7.77 0.50
CA LEU A 211 -8.70 -8.10 1.56
C LEU A 211 -9.28 -9.10 2.57
N PHE A 212 -10.55 -8.92 2.95
CA PHE A 212 -11.23 -9.79 3.89
C PHE A 212 -11.30 -11.24 3.39
N LEU A 213 -11.68 -11.44 2.13
CA LEU A 213 -11.75 -12.74 1.50
C LEU A 213 -10.37 -13.40 1.40
N ASN A 214 -9.35 -12.62 1.02
CA ASN A 214 -7.98 -13.09 0.92
C ASN A 214 -7.47 -13.64 2.25
N VAL A 215 -7.75 -12.94 3.35
CA VAL A 215 -7.34 -13.36 4.69
C VAL A 215 -8.16 -14.57 5.15
N ALA A 216 -9.49 -14.53 5.01
CA ALA A 216 -10.36 -15.64 5.45
C ALA A 216 -10.02 -16.96 4.74
N ALA A 217 -9.88 -16.94 3.40
CA ALA A 217 -9.57 -18.14 2.63
C ALA A 217 -8.17 -18.70 2.95
N SER A 218 -7.15 -17.83 3.08
CA SER A 218 -5.79 -18.28 3.37
C SER A 218 -5.64 -18.84 4.78
N VAL A 219 -6.30 -18.24 5.78
CA VAL A 219 -6.29 -18.73 7.16
C VAL A 219 -7.06 -20.04 7.27
N SER A 220 -8.24 -20.14 6.63
CA SER A 220 -9.02 -21.39 6.61
C SER A 220 -8.22 -22.55 6.01
N LEU A 221 -7.52 -22.32 4.91
CA LEU A 221 -6.66 -23.34 4.30
C LEU A 221 -5.51 -23.73 5.23
N ALA A 222 -4.86 -22.76 5.87
CA ALA A 222 -3.77 -23.03 6.80
C ALA A 222 -4.24 -23.87 8.01
N CYS A 223 -5.42 -23.56 8.56
CA CYS A 223 -6.02 -24.32 9.68
C CYS A 223 -6.39 -25.75 9.27
N LEU A 224 -6.97 -25.95 8.08
CA LEU A 224 -7.32 -27.29 7.59
C LEU A 224 -6.11 -28.21 7.37
N VAL A 225 -4.94 -27.65 7.15
CA VAL A 225 -3.68 -28.42 6.99
C VAL A 225 -3.07 -28.75 8.36
N TYR A 226 -3.41 -27.98 9.40
CA TYR A 226 -2.88 -28.17 10.74
C TYR A 226 -3.65 -29.24 11.53
N ASP A 227 -4.97 -29.42 11.27
CA ASP A 227 -5.83 -30.44 11.86
C ASP A 227 -5.55 -31.84 11.27
#